data_2130870dc6b664e3d515d5e55b8de0bf
#
_entry.id   2130870dc6b664e3d515d5e55b8de0bf
#
_cell.length_a   1.000
_cell.length_b   1.000
_cell.length_c   1.000
_cell.angle_alpha   90.00
_cell.angle_beta   90.00
_cell.angle_gamma   90.00
#
_symmetry.space_group_name_H-M   'P 1'
#
loop_
_entity.id
_entity.type
_entity.pdbx_description
1 polymer ?
#
loop_
_entity_poly.entity_id
_entity_poly.type
_entity_poly.pdbx_seq_one_letter_code
_entity_poly.pdbx_strand_id
1 'polypeptide(L)'
;MKHYISHSIIHRNKKTKIGRIVYRENNTRKTFDCSVKNLNNYVREMRYGKGFSKGYNLNSLTNLYLNYRKQLVNNRNLGGEGIKITTYDTDLNWINHHVLKLWGKQHLDSIKANFILDVVKPYLKNPLNYNCLDSAEKIYNQLKRILEFGMEREIIQYFKFPKFRDGRRTEKKVVRPTPSIDEVKKIISVVSPYYKVFLLTLATSGLRANECLSLKWDDVDFNKKQITIKRTISGGKLDEPKTSNGFRTIPIADKIVKELKSFKINIFQLIPDLKKPSEFIFPNVKGSFKDIDICRSNSIYFANKKLNVKFDLQSFRRFYRTEMELIFDELRLNKMILDYRFGHSPRSVAERHYIHAKTINDSENESVNVLANKLY
;
A
#
# COMPACT_ATOMS: atom_id res chain seq x y z
N MET A 1 9.01 -38.66 -14.87
CA MET A 1 9.35 -37.57 -13.93
C MET A 1 9.42 -38.15 -12.51
N LYS A 2 10.41 -37.78 -11.70
CA LYS A 2 10.54 -38.25 -10.32
C LYS A 2 9.75 -37.32 -9.41
N HIS A 3 8.77 -37.87 -8.67
CA HIS A 3 7.98 -37.09 -7.71
C HIS A 3 8.45 -37.45 -6.30
N TYR A 4 8.95 -36.41 -5.58
CA TYR A 4 9.32 -36.55 -4.17
C TYR A 4 8.12 -36.94 -3.30
N ILE A 5 8.32 -37.85 -2.34
CA ILE A 5 7.30 -38.27 -1.37
C ILE A 5 7.72 -37.85 0.04
N SER A 6 8.89 -38.35 0.51
CA SER A 6 9.38 -38.09 1.87
C SER A 6 10.88 -38.35 1.98
N HIS A 7 11.49 -37.93 3.07
CA HIS A 7 12.84 -38.29 3.43
C HIS A 7 12.98 -38.55 4.93
N SER A 8 14.01 -39.29 5.30
CA SER A 8 14.34 -39.61 6.68
C SER A 8 15.85 -39.88 6.84
N ILE A 9 16.32 -39.78 8.06
CA ILE A 9 17.66 -40.26 8.43
C ILE A 9 17.45 -41.61 9.10
N ILE A 10 18.11 -42.65 8.54
CA ILE A 10 18.02 -44.00 9.05
C ILE A 10 19.43 -44.47 9.51
N HIS A 11 19.45 -45.37 10.47
CA HIS A 11 20.67 -46.03 10.89
C HIS A 11 20.95 -47.24 10.00
N ARG A 12 22.11 -47.27 9.35
CA ARG A 12 22.58 -48.44 8.60
C ARG A 12 23.22 -49.46 9.50
N ASN A 13 23.94 -49.01 10.54
CA ASN A 13 24.55 -49.76 11.63
C ASN A 13 24.65 -48.85 12.86
N LYS A 14 25.13 -49.40 14.03
CA LYS A 14 25.28 -48.62 15.28
C LYS A 14 26.09 -47.32 15.14
N LYS A 15 26.96 -47.20 14.10
CA LYS A 15 27.85 -46.03 13.90
C LYS A 15 27.54 -45.22 12.64
N THR A 16 26.71 -45.69 11.70
CA THR A 16 26.54 -45.05 10.40
C THR A 16 25.07 -44.62 10.18
N LYS A 17 24.88 -43.32 10.01
CA LYS A 17 23.59 -42.74 9.62
C LYS A 17 23.60 -42.44 8.12
N ILE A 18 22.52 -42.78 7.43
CA ILE A 18 22.29 -42.43 6.02
C ILE A 18 20.98 -41.68 5.86
N GLY A 19 20.93 -40.80 4.86
CA GLY A 19 19.70 -40.16 4.44
C GLY A 19 18.97 -41.03 3.44
N ARG A 20 17.68 -41.29 3.65
CA ARG A 20 16.82 -42.03 2.73
C ARG A 20 15.78 -41.12 2.16
N ILE A 21 15.67 -41.07 0.82
CA ILE A 21 14.65 -40.31 0.09
C ILE A 21 13.69 -41.32 -0.55
N VAL A 22 12.39 -41.09 -0.37
CA VAL A 22 11.32 -41.85 -1.01
C VAL A 22 10.72 -41.00 -2.11
N TYR A 23 10.63 -41.53 -3.31
CA TYR A 23 10.07 -40.86 -4.47
C TYR A 23 9.23 -41.80 -5.35
N ARG A 24 8.42 -41.22 -6.23
CA ARG A 24 7.65 -42.00 -7.22
C ARG A 24 8.18 -41.69 -8.62
N GLU A 25 8.42 -42.74 -9.39
CA GLU A 25 8.82 -42.64 -10.77
C GLU A 25 8.02 -43.67 -11.58
N ASN A 26 7.35 -43.24 -12.65
CA ASN A 26 6.46 -44.08 -13.46
C ASN A 26 5.45 -44.89 -12.62
N ASN A 27 4.76 -44.23 -11.68
CA ASN A 27 3.82 -44.78 -10.71
C ASN A 27 4.40 -45.81 -9.72
N THR A 28 5.69 -46.09 -9.75
CA THR A 28 6.35 -47.02 -8.82
C THR A 28 7.05 -46.22 -7.69
N ARG A 29 6.83 -46.69 -6.44
CA ARG A 29 7.52 -46.12 -5.27
C ARG A 29 8.94 -46.67 -5.23
N LYS A 30 9.95 -45.75 -5.17
CA LYS A 30 11.36 -46.08 -5.13
C LYS A 30 12.04 -45.36 -3.93
N THR A 31 13.14 -45.90 -3.52
CA THR A 31 13.99 -45.31 -2.46
C THR A 31 15.37 -45.02 -2.98
N PHE A 32 15.99 -43.95 -2.47
CA PHE A 32 17.37 -43.59 -2.76
C PHE A 32 18.07 -43.26 -1.45
N ASP A 33 19.18 -43.93 -1.19
CA ASP A 33 20.00 -43.72 0.01
C ASP A 33 21.22 -42.86 -0.33
N CYS A 34 21.52 -41.89 0.49
CA CYS A 34 22.66 -40.98 0.32
C CYS A 34 23.33 -40.68 1.66
N SER A 35 24.47 -39.99 1.64
CA SER A 35 25.04 -39.48 2.88
C SER A 35 24.13 -38.45 3.53
N VAL A 36 24.07 -38.40 4.85
CA VAL A 36 23.28 -37.42 5.61
C VAL A 36 23.62 -35.98 5.20
N LYS A 37 24.92 -35.74 4.92
CA LYS A 37 25.42 -34.44 4.45
C LYS A 37 24.78 -34.00 3.14
N ASN A 38 24.47 -34.93 2.25
CA ASN A 38 23.88 -34.62 0.92
C ASN A 38 22.37 -34.77 0.87
N LEU A 39 21.73 -35.27 1.94
CA LEU A 39 20.30 -35.54 1.98
C LEU A 39 19.46 -34.33 1.54
N ASN A 40 19.72 -33.17 2.16
CA ASN A 40 18.98 -31.95 1.85
C ASN A 40 19.17 -31.50 0.41
N ASN A 41 20.37 -31.69 -0.16
CA ASN A 41 20.64 -31.33 -1.56
C ASN A 41 19.82 -32.21 -2.52
N TYR A 42 19.80 -33.51 -2.30
CA TYR A 42 19.02 -34.44 -3.12
C TYR A 42 17.52 -34.25 -2.97
N VAL A 43 17.02 -33.96 -1.76
CA VAL A 43 15.61 -33.60 -1.53
C VAL A 43 15.23 -32.35 -2.32
N ARG A 44 16.09 -31.32 -2.28
CA ARG A 44 15.91 -30.08 -3.05
C ARG A 44 15.89 -30.36 -4.55
N GLU A 45 16.83 -31.16 -5.07
CA GLU A 45 16.86 -31.51 -6.49
C GLU A 45 15.61 -32.29 -6.93
N MET A 46 15.08 -33.16 -6.11
CA MET A 46 13.86 -33.91 -6.42
C MET A 46 12.58 -33.08 -6.33
N ARG A 47 12.52 -32.13 -5.41
CA ARG A 47 11.37 -31.23 -5.26
C ARG A 47 11.34 -30.14 -6.33
N TYR A 48 12.49 -29.60 -6.70
CA TYR A 48 12.59 -28.36 -7.48
C TYR A 48 13.38 -28.48 -8.79
N GLY A 49 13.90 -29.67 -9.10
CA GLY A 49 14.63 -29.98 -10.33
C GLY A 49 16.15 -30.01 -10.18
N LYS A 50 16.84 -30.65 -11.16
CA LYS A 50 18.30 -30.74 -11.18
C LYS A 50 18.93 -29.35 -11.28
N GLY A 51 19.95 -29.11 -10.48
CA GLY A 51 20.65 -27.81 -10.41
C GLY A 51 20.33 -27.01 -9.14
N PHE A 52 19.36 -27.47 -8.35
CA PHE A 52 19.00 -26.81 -7.09
C PHE A 52 20.08 -26.91 -6.02
N SER A 53 21.00 -27.87 -6.11
CA SER A 53 22.07 -28.13 -5.13
C SER A 53 23.41 -27.48 -5.44
N LYS A 54 23.64 -27.08 -6.71
CA LYS A 54 24.90 -26.40 -7.09
C LYS A 54 24.59 -24.98 -7.59
N GLY A 55 24.89 -23.97 -6.78
CA GLY A 55 24.83 -22.57 -7.19
C GLY A 55 23.51 -21.86 -6.91
N TYR A 56 22.62 -22.43 -6.11
CA TYR A 56 21.39 -21.75 -5.73
C TYR A 56 21.69 -20.51 -4.90
N ASN A 57 21.26 -19.39 -5.41
CA ASN A 57 21.43 -18.09 -4.80
C ASN A 57 20.06 -17.49 -4.42
N LEU A 58 20.08 -16.36 -3.75
CA LEU A 58 18.86 -15.66 -3.32
C LEU A 58 17.96 -15.32 -4.50
N ASN A 59 18.52 -15.03 -5.69
CA ASN A 59 17.73 -14.76 -6.88
C ASN A 59 16.86 -15.95 -7.29
N SER A 60 17.41 -17.17 -7.25
CA SER A 60 16.66 -18.38 -7.57
C SER A 60 15.50 -18.64 -6.59
N LEU A 61 15.75 -18.45 -5.28
CA LEU A 61 14.70 -18.54 -4.25
C LEU A 61 13.64 -17.47 -4.45
N THR A 62 14.07 -16.26 -4.77
CA THR A 62 13.15 -15.13 -5.00
C THR A 62 12.23 -15.39 -6.19
N ASN A 63 12.72 -15.98 -7.27
CA ASN A 63 11.87 -16.33 -8.41
C ASN A 63 10.77 -17.34 -8.02
N LEU A 64 11.08 -18.32 -7.19
CA LEU A 64 10.07 -19.24 -6.66
C LEU A 64 9.04 -18.52 -5.78
N TYR A 65 9.51 -17.64 -4.90
CA TYR A 65 8.65 -16.81 -4.06
C TYR A 65 7.71 -15.92 -4.89
N LEU A 66 8.23 -15.25 -5.93
CA LEU A 66 7.44 -14.39 -6.80
C LEU A 66 6.40 -15.18 -7.61
N ASN A 67 6.74 -16.38 -8.07
CA ASN A 67 5.78 -17.27 -8.72
C ASN A 67 4.65 -17.67 -7.76
N TYR A 68 4.97 -18.03 -6.53
CA TYR A 68 3.96 -18.28 -5.49
C TYR A 68 3.08 -17.04 -5.23
N ARG A 69 3.69 -15.86 -5.10
CA ARG A 69 2.94 -14.60 -4.92
C ARG A 69 2.00 -14.30 -6.09
N LYS A 70 2.42 -14.60 -7.33
CA LYS A 70 1.58 -14.46 -8.52
C LYS A 70 0.40 -15.42 -8.50
N GLN A 71 0.57 -16.64 -8.00
CA GLN A 71 -0.55 -17.57 -7.78
C GLN A 71 -1.57 -17.01 -6.79
N LEU A 72 -1.11 -16.36 -5.70
CA LEU A 72 -2.01 -15.70 -4.74
C LEU A 72 -2.82 -14.55 -5.38
N VAL A 73 -2.24 -13.81 -6.34
CA VAL A 73 -3.00 -12.81 -7.12
C VAL A 73 -4.08 -13.49 -7.95
N ASN A 74 -3.75 -14.58 -8.65
CA ASN A 74 -4.70 -15.32 -9.47
C ASN A 74 -5.83 -15.92 -8.62
N ASN A 75 -5.52 -16.52 -7.47
CA ASN A 75 -6.53 -17.05 -6.54
C ASN A 75 -7.51 -15.96 -6.09
N ARG A 76 -7.01 -14.78 -5.73
CA ARG A 76 -7.84 -13.63 -5.35
C ARG A 76 -8.77 -13.20 -6.49
N ASN A 77 -8.25 -13.14 -7.71
CA ASN A 77 -9.05 -12.77 -8.89
C ASN A 77 -10.18 -13.78 -9.16
N LEU A 78 -10.04 -15.01 -8.69
CA LEU A 78 -11.06 -16.07 -8.75
C LEU A 78 -11.96 -16.12 -7.51
N GLY A 79 -11.88 -15.11 -6.62
CA GLY A 79 -12.70 -15.04 -5.41
C GLY A 79 -12.16 -15.80 -4.19
N GLY A 80 -10.96 -16.39 -4.28
CA GLY A 80 -10.29 -17.07 -3.18
C GLY A 80 -9.38 -16.15 -2.34
N GLU A 81 -8.76 -16.74 -1.31
CA GLU A 81 -7.75 -16.05 -0.51
C GLU A 81 -6.54 -15.68 -1.35
N GLY A 82 -6.04 -14.46 -1.19
CA GLY A 82 -4.89 -14.00 -1.94
C GLY A 82 -4.55 -12.53 -1.73
N ILE A 83 -3.74 -11.98 -2.63
CA ILE A 83 -3.24 -10.60 -2.58
C ILE A 83 -3.69 -9.80 -3.81
N LYS A 84 -3.81 -8.48 -3.65
CA LYS A 84 -4.06 -7.58 -4.79
C LYS A 84 -2.84 -7.53 -5.71
N ILE A 85 -3.07 -7.37 -7.02
CA ILE A 85 -2.00 -7.18 -8.01
C ILE A 85 -1.10 -5.99 -7.66
N THR A 86 -1.66 -4.88 -7.18
CA THR A 86 -0.91 -3.69 -6.77
C THR A 86 0.02 -3.95 -5.59
N THR A 87 -0.33 -4.89 -4.70
CA THR A 87 0.56 -5.35 -3.61
C THR A 87 1.71 -6.17 -4.19
N TYR A 88 1.43 -7.07 -5.13
CA TYR A 88 2.44 -7.85 -5.82
C TYR A 88 3.43 -6.94 -6.58
N ASP A 89 2.94 -5.96 -7.35
CA ASP A 89 3.79 -5.03 -8.11
C ASP A 89 4.66 -4.18 -7.20
N THR A 90 4.12 -3.75 -6.06
CA THR A 90 4.90 -3.02 -5.04
C THR A 90 6.00 -3.90 -4.44
N ASP A 91 5.67 -5.15 -4.05
CA ASP A 91 6.64 -6.10 -3.52
C ASP A 91 7.73 -6.40 -4.57
N LEU A 92 7.34 -6.65 -5.82
CA LEU A 92 8.24 -6.90 -6.96
C LEU A 92 9.25 -5.75 -7.15
N ASN A 93 8.78 -4.51 -7.12
CA ASN A 93 9.65 -3.33 -7.23
C ASN A 93 10.67 -3.25 -6.09
N TRP A 94 10.23 -3.41 -4.83
CA TRP A 94 11.13 -3.40 -3.68
C TRP A 94 12.15 -4.53 -3.73
N ILE A 95 11.72 -5.73 -4.13
CA ILE A 95 12.58 -6.91 -4.25
C ILE A 95 13.64 -6.68 -5.33
N ASN A 96 13.25 -6.29 -6.53
CA ASN A 96 14.17 -6.14 -7.65
C ASN A 96 15.17 -4.99 -7.43
N HIS A 97 14.69 -3.82 -7.00
CA HIS A 97 15.53 -2.63 -6.89
C HIS A 97 16.41 -2.60 -5.64
N HIS A 98 16.06 -3.38 -4.61
CA HIS A 98 16.82 -3.37 -3.36
C HIS A 98 17.35 -4.75 -3.00
N VAL A 99 16.49 -5.76 -2.79
CA VAL A 99 16.93 -7.08 -2.27
C VAL A 99 17.84 -7.79 -3.26
N LEU A 100 17.42 -7.94 -4.51
CA LEU A 100 18.20 -8.67 -5.53
C LEU A 100 19.42 -7.90 -5.99
N LYS A 101 19.33 -6.59 -6.08
CA LYS A 101 20.48 -5.74 -6.42
C LYS A 101 21.61 -5.88 -5.41
N LEU A 102 21.29 -6.03 -4.12
CA LEU A 102 22.28 -6.10 -3.04
C LEU A 102 22.75 -7.54 -2.79
N TRP A 103 21.83 -8.48 -2.71
CA TRP A 103 22.11 -9.84 -2.21
C TRP A 103 21.65 -10.96 -3.16
N GLY A 104 21.16 -10.64 -4.34
CA GLY A 104 20.63 -11.64 -5.28
C GLY A 104 21.60 -12.77 -5.63
N LYS A 105 22.90 -12.48 -5.69
CA LYS A 105 23.98 -13.46 -5.95
C LYS A 105 24.42 -14.24 -4.72
N GLN A 106 23.91 -13.91 -3.52
CA GLN A 106 24.29 -14.58 -2.29
C GLN A 106 23.86 -16.03 -2.29
N HIS A 107 24.82 -16.94 -2.04
CA HIS A 107 24.56 -18.38 -2.01
C HIS A 107 23.67 -18.76 -0.83
N LEU A 108 22.65 -19.59 -1.05
CA LEU A 108 21.65 -19.89 -0.02
C LEU A 108 22.23 -20.55 1.23
N ASP A 109 23.24 -21.41 1.07
CA ASP A 109 23.87 -22.11 2.20
C ASP A 109 24.63 -21.16 3.14
N SER A 110 25.01 -19.97 2.65
CA SER A 110 25.67 -18.93 3.45
C SER A 110 24.66 -18.00 4.15
N ILE A 111 23.37 -18.07 3.79
CA ILE A 111 22.34 -17.25 4.41
C ILE A 111 21.88 -17.91 5.72
N LYS A 112 22.41 -17.37 6.81
CA LYS A 112 22.10 -17.76 8.20
C LYS A 112 21.82 -16.52 9.03
N ALA A 113 21.52 -16.70 10.31
CA ALA A 113 21.29 -15.58 11.22
C ALA A 113 22.45 -14.56 11.24
N ASN A 114 23.71 -15.06 11.20
CA ASN A 114 24.90 -14.19 11.17
C ASN A 114 24.97 -13.33 9.90
N PHE A 115 24.62 -13.87 8.73
CA PHE A 115 24.53 -13.05 7.51
C PHE A 115 23.56 -11.87 7.68
N ILE A 116 22.44 -12.12 8.34
CA ILE A 116 21.45 -11.04 8.61
C ILE A 116 22.01 -10.05 9.62
N LEU A 117 22.68 -10.51 10.67
CA LEU A 117 23.23 -9.66 11.75
C LEU A 117 24.44 -8.85 11.30
N ASP A 118 25.35 -9.49 10.57
CA ASP A 118 26.69 -8.95 10.31
C ASP A 118 26.77 -8.23 8.95
N VAL A 119 25.88 -8.55 8.00
CA VAL A 119 25.89 -7.97 6.65
C VAL A 119 24.64 -7.12 6.39
N VAL A 120 23.44 -7.72 6.51
CA VAL A 120 22.19 -7.07 6.08
C VAL A 120 21.80 -5.90 7.01
N LYS A 121 21.76 -6.13 8.32
CA LYS A 121 21.37 -5.09 9.28
C LYS A 121 22.33 -3.91 9.30
N PRO A 122 23.65 -4.06 9.36
CA PRO A 122 24.58 -2.92 9.34
C PRO A 122 24.45 -2.11 8.04
N TYR A 123 24.34 -2.78 6.89
CA TYR A 123 24.16 -2.12 5.60
C TYR A 123 22.88 -1.27 5.56
N LEU A 124 21.74 -1.83 5.99
CA LEU A 124 20.45 -1.15 5.97
C LEU A 124 20.31 -0.05 7.04
N LYS A 125 21.03 -0.16 8.15
CA LYS A 125 21.06 0.85 9.21
C LYS A 125 22.04 1.99 8.95
N ASN A 126 22.92 1.86 7.97
CA ASN A 126 23.87 2.92 7.61
C ASN A 126 23.14 4.09 6.95
N PRO A 127 23.20 5.32 7.51
CA PRO A 127 22.55 6.49 6.94
C PRO A 127 23.06 6.88 5.56
N LEU A 128 24.28 6.49 5.19
CA LEU A 128 24.84 6.72 3.85
C LEU A 128 24.14 5.85 2.79
N ASN A 129 23.60 4.69 3.16
CA ASN A 129 22.88 3.81 2.26
C ASN A 129 21.37 4.12 2.24
N TYR A 130 20.81 4.40 3.43
CA TYR A 130 19.39 4.71 3.60
C TYR A 130 19.19 5.78 4.67
N ASN A 131 18.74 6.96 4.26
CA ASN A 131 18.46 8.10 5.14
C ASN A 131 17.15 7.95 5.94
N CYS A 132 16.38 6.88 5.71
CA CYS A 132 15.11 6.60 6.38
C CYS A 132 15.03 5.15 6.82
N LEU A 133 15.07 4.90 8.13
CA LEU A 133 14.99 3.58 8.71
C LEU A 133 13.66 2.84 8.40
N ASP A 134 12.56 3.57 8.19
CA ASP A 134 11.30 2.94 7.80
C ASP A 134 11.38 2.33 6.39
N SER A 135 12.13 2.94 5.48
CA SER A 135 12.40 2.41 4.15
C SER A 135 13.33 1.21 4.22
N ALA A 136 14.39 1.30 5.02
CA ALA A 136 15.30 0.19 5.28
C ALA A 136 14.57 -1.03 5.89
N GLU A 137 13.67 -0.79 6.84
CA GLU A 137 12.85 -1.85 7.45
C GLU A 137 11.90 -2.52 6.45
N LYS A 138 11.37 -1.79 5.47
CA LYS A 138 10.57 -2.38 4.38
C LYS A 138 11.41 -3.36 3.55
N ILE A 139 12.64 -2.98 3.19
CA ILE A 139 13.56 -3.86 2.44
C ILE A 139 13.89 -5.10 3.27
N TYR A 140 14.18 -4.92 4.55
CA TYR A 140 14.43 -6.00 5.49
C TYR A 140 13.24 -6.98 5.55
N ASN A 141 12.02 -6.47 5.62
CA ASN A 141 10.82 -7.28 5.67
C ASN A 141 10.56 -8.02 4.35
N GLN A 142 10.95 -7.48 3.19
CA GLN A 142 10.88 -8.22 1.92
C GLN A 142 11.86 -9.38 1.91
N LEU A 143 13.13 -9.15 2.30
CA LEU A 143 14.10 -10.21 2.43
C LEU A 143 13.63 -11.29 3.42
N LYS A 144 13.13 -10.89 4.58
CA LYS A 144 12.56 -11.79 5.58
C LYS A 144 11.49 -12.71 4.98
N ARG A 145 10.51 -12.16 4.27
CA ARG A 145 9.42 -12.95 3.64
C ARG A 145 9.93 -13.97 2.63
N ILE A 146 10.96 -13.61 1.84
CA ILE A 146 11.57 -14.52 0.88
C ILE A 146 12.27 -15.69 1.61
N LEU A 147 13.01 -15.38 2.68
CA LEU A 147 13.72 -16.39 3.44
C LEU A 147 12.78 -17.27 4.27
N GLU A 148 11.74 -16.69 4.89
CA GLU A 148 10.68 -17.46 5.57
C GLU A 148 9.99 -18.42 4.60
N PHE A 149 9.63 -17.99 3.39
CA PHE A 149 9.12 -18.85 2.35
C PHE A 149 10.10 -20.01 2.01
N GLY A 150 11.40 -19.73 1.97
CA GLY A 150 12.44 -20.76 1.77
C GLY A 150 12.56 -21.73 2.93
N MET A 151 12.44 -21.24 4.17
CA MET A 151 12.47 -22.07 5.38
C MET A 151 11.24 -22.97 5.49
N GLU A 152 10.02 -22.42 5.27
CA GLU A 152 8.76 -23.17 5.27
C GLU A 152 8.75 -24.32 4.25
N ARG A 153 9.48 -24.19 3.15
CA ARG A 153 9.59 -25.19 2.10
C ARG A 153 10.84 -26.04 2.20
N GLU A 154 11.57 -25.94 3.30
CA GLU A 154 12.82 -26.67 3.54
C GLU A 154 13.89 -26.45 2.45
N ILE A 155 13.80 -25.34 1.70
CA ILE A 155 14.81 -24.96 0.69
C ILE A 155 16.08 -24.46 1.36
N ILE A 156 15.94 -23.73 2.47
CA ILE A 156 17.04 -23.29 3.32
C ILE A 156 16.82 -23.81 4.73
N GLN A 157 17.93 -23.98 5.47
CA GLN A 157 17.86 -24.40 6.86
C GLN A 157 17.14 -23.35 7.70
N TYR A 158 16.28 -23.81 8.61
CA TYR A 158 15.58 -22.93 9.54
C TYR A 158 16.56 -22.18 10.45
N PHE A 159 16.35 -20.90 10.61
CA PHE A 159 16.95 -20.08 11.66
C PHE A 159 15.94 -19.03 12.14
N LYS A 160 16.06 -18.64 13.41
CA LYS A 160 15.24 -17.57 13.95
C LYS A 160 15.65 -16.26 13.30
N PHE A 161 14.74 -15.63 12.54
CA PHE A 161 15.02 -14.37 11.85
C PHE A 161 15.22 -13.24 12.88
N PRO A 162 16.37 -12.55 12.89
CA PRO A 162 16.63 -11.47 13.84
C PRO A 162 15.64 -10.31 13.69
N LYS A 163 15.36 -9.58 14.76
CA LYS A 163 14.57 -8.35 14.67
C LYS A 163 15.39 -7.25 13.98
N PHE A 164 14.75 -6.41 13.16
CA PHE A 164 15.42 -5.27 12.51
C PHE A 164 15.84 -4.23 13.55
N ARG A 165 14.93 -3.83 14.43
CA ARG A 165 15.18 -2.87 15.50
C ARG A 165 15.41 -3.61 16.81
N ASP A 166 16.46 -3.20 17.52
CA ASP A 166 16.87 -3.86 18.77
C ASP A 166 16.23 -3.22 20.01
N GLY A 167 15.41 -2.18 19.84
CA GLY A 167 14.75 -1.43 20.90
C GLY A 167 13.47 -0.72 20.46
N ARG A 168 12.93 0.09 21.35
CA ARG A 168 11.79 0.97 21.02
C ARG A 168 12.22 2.01 19.97
N ARG A 169 11.27 2.44 19.15
CA ARG A 169 11.46 3.50 18.17
C ARG A 169 11.83 4.80 18.88
N THR A 170 13.08 5.21 18.81
CA THR A 170 13.60 6.45 19.42
C THR A 170 13.59 7.62 18.46
N GLU A 171 13.36 7.37 17.17
CA GLU A 171 13.32 8.43 16.17
C GLU A 171 12.12 9.34 16.42
N LYS A 172 12.38 10.63 16.51
CA LYS A 172 11.32 11.63 16.49
C LYS A 172 10.54 11.46 15.18
N LYS A 173 9.24 11.22 15.30
CA LYS A 173 8.35 11.17 14.15
C LYS A 173 8.50 12.51 13.40
N VAL A 174 8.93 12.47 12.15
CA VAL A 174 9.00 13.67 11.32
C VAL A 174 7.60 14.26 11.24
N VAL A 175 7.39 15.38 11.92
CA VAL A 175 6.14 16.12 11.85
C VAL A 175 6.08 16.78 10.48
N ARG A 176 5.22 16.27 9.62
CA ARG A 176 4.99 16.89 8.32
C ARG A 176 4.14 18.13 8.51
N PRO A 177 4.51 19.27 7.88
CA PRO A 177 3.78 20.52 8.07
C PRO A 177 2.33 20.38 7.61
N THR A 178 1.43 20.97 8.39
CA THR A 178 0.03 21.15 8.05
C THR A 178 -0.15 22.60 7.65
N PRO A 179 -0.70 22.94 6.47
CA PRO A 179 -0.90 24.32 6.09
C PRO A 179 -1.94 24.99 6.98
N SER A 180 -1.77 26.28 7.22
CA SER A 180 -2.78 27.15 7.82
C SER A 180 -3.90 27.48 6.81
N ILE A 181 -5.01 28.06 7.29
CA ILE A 181 -6.09 28.54 6.42
C ILE A 181 -5.57 29.50 5.36
N ASP A 182 -4.72 30.46 5.76
CA ASP A 182 -4.15 31.47 4.85
C ASP A 182 -3.21 30.86 3.81
N GLU A 183 -2.43 29.85 4.20
CA GLU A 183 -1.60 29.13 3.25
C GLU A 183 -2.44 28.33 2.26
N VAL A 184 -3.53 27.68 2.71
CA VAL A 184 -4.48 26.98 1.81
C VAL A 184 -5.11 27.98 0.83
N LYS A 185 -5.55 29.17 1.30
CA LYS A 185 -6.08 30.24 0.44
C LYS A 185 -5.07 30.67 -0.60
N LYS A 186 -3.82 30.95 -0.20
CA LYS A 186 -2.73 31.32 -1.11
C LYS A 186 -2.46 30.23 -2.15
N ILE A 187 -2.40 28.96 -1.74
CA ILE A 187 -2.20 27.85 -2.66
C ILE A 187 -3.32 27.77 -3.70
N ILE A 188 -4.58 27.87 -3.25
CA ILE A 188 -5.75 27.83 -4.10
C ILE A 188 -5.84 29.01 -5.09
N SER A 189 -5.35 30.19 -4.67
CA SER A 189 -5.40 31.40 -5.51
C SER A 189 -4.43 31.39 -6.69
N VAL A 190 -3.35 30.59 -6.63
CA VAL A 190 -2.29 30.59 -7.65
C VAL A 190 -2.43 29.45 -8.67
N VAL A 191 -3.28 28.45 -8.42
CA VAL A 191 -3.49 27.33 -9.33
C VAL A 191 -4.60 27.64 -10.35
N SER A 192 -4.62 26.90 -11.47
CA SER A 192 -5.68 27.07 -12.47
C SER A 192 -7.06 26.71 -11.93
N PRO A 193 -8.14 27.23 -12.53
CA PRO A 193 -9.52 27.00 -12.05
C PRO A 193 -9.88 25.51 -11.91
N TYR A 194 -9.38 24.63 -12.79
CA TYR A 194 -9.53 23.19 -12.66
C TYR A 194 -8.96 22.66 -11.33
N TYR A 195 -7.70 23.00 -11.04
CA TYR A 195 -7.05 22.53 -9.82
C TYR A 195 -7.52 23.27 -8.57
N LYS A 196 -8.07 24.49 -8.71
CA LYS A 196 -8.75 25.18 -7.63
C LYS A 196 -9.89 24.34 -7.05
N VAL A 197 -10.81 23.87 -7.90
CA VAL A 197 -11.96 23.06 -7.46
C VAL A 197 -11.48 21.72 -6.87
N PHE A 198 -10.48 21.09 -7.48
CA PHE A 198 -9.88 19.87 -6.95
C PHE A 198 -9.30 20.05 -5.54
N LEU A 199 -8.48 21.09 -5.33
CA LEU A 199 -7.85 21.35 -4.02
C LEU A 199 -8.87 21.80 -2.97
N LEU A 200 -9.89 22.60 -3.36
CA LEU A 200 -11.00 22.95 -2.47
C LEU A 200 -11.77 21.71 -2.02
N THR A 201 -12.06 20.80 -2.94
CA THR A 201 -12.71 19.52 -2.59
C THR A 201 -11.87 18.73 -1.60
N LEU A 202 -10.54 18.64 -1.78
CA LEU A 202 -9.65 17.97 -0.82
C LEU A 202 -9.65 18.66 0.55
N ALA A 203 -9.54 20.01 0.56
CA ALA A 203 -9.45 20.81 1.79
C ALA A 203 -10.73 20.75 2.64
N THR A 204 -11.90 20.53 2.02
CA THR A 204 -13.20 20.57 2.70
C THR A 204 -13.84 19.20 2.92
N SER A 205 -13.30 18.14 2.34
CA SER A 205 -13.82 16.77 2.46
C SER A 205 -12.90 15.80 3.19
N GLY A 206 -11.60 16.12 3.27
CA GLY A 206 -10.59 15.24 3.84
C GLY A 206 -10.36 13.95 3.05
N LEU A 207 -10.79 13.87 1.80
CA LEU A 207 -10.56 12.72 0.92
C LEU A 207 -9.06 12.49 0.68
N ARG A 208 -8.68 11.22 0.41
CA ARG A 208 -7.38 10.96 -0.21
C ARG A 208 -7.40 11.46 -1.66
N ALA A 209 -6.28 11.97 -2.15
CA ALA A 209 -6.22 12.50 -3.52
C ALA A 209 -6.71 11.47 -4.57
N ASN A 210 -6.34 10.19 -4.42
CA ASN A 210 -6.80 9.12 -5.32
C ASN A 210 -8.29 8.76 -5.16
N GLU A 211 -8.88 8.94 -3.97
CA GLU A 211 -10.33 8.85 -3.79
C GLU A 211 -11.03 10.01 -4.53
N CYS A 212 -10.53 11.24 -4.36
CA CYS A 212 -11.09 12.43 -5.01
C CYS A 212 -11.01 12.33 -6.55
N LEU A 213 -9.88 11.90 -7.13
CA LEU A 213 -9.70 11.73 -8.57
C LEU A 213 -10.55 10.60 -9.16
N SER A 214 -10.99 9.65 -8.33
CA SER A 214 -11.86 8.54 -8.75
C SER A 214 -13.35 8.84 -8.64
N LEU A 215 -13.74 10.03 -8.13
CA LEU A 215 -15.14 10.42 -7.99
C LEU A 215 -15.81 10.55 -9.35
N LYS A 216 -17.02 10.01 -9.44
CA LYS A 216 -17.94 10.20 -10.56
C LYS A 216 -19.08 11.13 -10.14
N TRP A 217 -19.76 11.72 -11.11
CA TRP A 217 -20.91 12.58 -10.84
C TRP A 217 -22.02 11.86 -10.07
N ASP A 218 -22.21 10.57 -10.31
CA ASP A 218 -23.19 9.72 -9.62
C ASP A 218 -22.82 9.38 -8.17
N ASP A 219 -21.62 9.75 -7.73
CA ASP A 219 -21.20 9.62 -6.34
C ASP A 219 -21.64 10.85 -5.50
N VAL A 220 -22.11 11.91 -6.14
CA VAL A 220 -22.52 13.16 -5.48
C VAL A 220 -24.04 13.31 -5.47
N ASP A 221 -24.62 13.24 -4.28
CA ASP A 221 -26.00 13.64 -4.06
C ASP A 221 -26.03 15.15 -3.74
N PHE A 222 -26.35 15.95 -4.75
CA PHE A 222 -26.42 17.42 -4.63
C PHE A 222 -27.59 17.91 -3.75
N ASN A 223 -28.64 17.11 -3.60
CA ASN A 223 -29.79 17.46 -2.76
C ASN A 223 -29.49 17.20 -1.30
N LYS A 224 -28.92 16.04 -0.99
CA LYS A 224 -28.50 15.69 0.37
C LYS A 224 -27.15 16.31 0.73
N LYS A 225 -26.46 16.94 -0.23
CA LYS A 225 -25.11 17.52 -0.06
C LYS A 225 -24.11 16.51 0.50
N GLN A 226 -23.98 15.38 -0.18
CA GLN A 226 -23.18 14.23 0.26
C GLN A 226 -22.35 13.66 -0.89
N ILE A 227 -21.19 13.13 -0.56
CA ILE A 227 -20.35 12.33 -1.47
C ILE A 227 -20.23 10.90 -0.91
N THR A 228 -20.50 9.91 -1.74
CA THR A 228 -20.27 8.50 -1.41
C THR A 228 -18.98 8.00 -2.06
N ILE A 229 -18.02 7.62 -1.25
CA ILE A 229 -16.73 7.08 -1.69
C ILE A 229 -16.91 5.59 -1.97
N LYS A 230 -16.81 5.18 -3.23
CA LYS A 230 -17.01 3.79 -3.69
C LYS A 230 -15.74 3.18 -4.28
N ARG A 231 -14.76 4.02 -4.65
CA ARG A 231 -13.55 3.59 -5.37
C ARG A 231 -12.34 4.48 -5.05
N THR A 232 -11.19 4.02 -5.51
CA THR A 232 -9.92 4.75 -5.46
C THR A 232 -9.10 4.44 -6.71
N ILE A 233 -8.04 5.20 -6.96
CA ILE A 233 -7.05 4.87 -7.98
C ILE A 233 -5.87 4.18 -7.30
N SER A 234 -5.49 3.01 -7.79
CA SER A 234 -4.34 2.25 -7.29
C SER A 234 -3.58 1.63 -8.46
N GLY A 235 -2.26 1.86 -8.54
CA GLY A 235 -1.45 1.37 -9.66
C GLY A 235 -1.94 1.84 -11.05
N GLY A 236 -2.45 3.07 -11.16
CA GLY A 236 -2.98 3.61 -12.42
C GLY A 236 -4.30 2.99 -12.89
N LYS A 237 -5.02 2.28 -12.02
CA LYS A 237 -6.32 1.66 -12.31
C LYS A 237 -7.34 2.01 -11.23
N LEU A 238 -8.62 1.97 -11.59
CA LEU A 238 -9.69 2.01 -10.60
C LEU A 238 -9.68 0.74 -9.78
N ASP A 239 -9.79 0.88 -8.49
CA ASP A 239 -9.82 -0.20 -7.51
C ASP A 239 -10.83 0.12 -6.40
N GLU A 240 -11.23 -0.89 -5.66
CA GLU A 240 -12.00 -0.70 -4.44
C GLU A 240 -11.13 -0.12 -3.31
N PRO A 241 -11.74 0.58 -2.36
CA PRO A 241 -11.03 0.98 -1.15
C PRO A 241 -10.35 -0.22 -0.47
N LYS A 242 -9.19 0.01 0.18
CA LYS A 242 -8.40 -1.08 0.80
C LYS A 242 -9.13 -1.82 1.92
N THR A 243 -10.09 -1.16 2.57
CA THR A 243 -10.84 -1.69 3.71
C THR A 243 -12.32 -1.41 3.51
N SER A 244 -13.19 -2.19 4.16
CA SER A 244 -14.64 -1.94 4.18
C SER A 244 -14.99 -0.53 4.62
N ASN A 245 -14.24 0.05 5.56
CA ASN A 245 -14.44 1.43 6.03
C ASN A 245 -14.01 2.50 5.00
N GLY A 246 -13.36 2.09 3.93
CA GLY A 246 -13.12 2.96 2.78
C GLY A 246 -14.39 3.33 2.04
N PHE A 247 -15.41 2.45 2.06
CA PHE A 247 -16.75 2.74 1.58
C PHE A 247 -17.48 3.58 2.62
N ARG A 248 -17.76 4.83 2.31
CA ARG A 248 -18.39 5.76 3.25
C ARG A 248 -19.07 6.91 2.53
N THR A 249 -20.04 7.52 3.19
CA THR A 249 -20.70 8.75 2.74
C THR A 249 -20.30 9.89 3.68
N ILE A 250 -19.92 11.02 3.12
CA ILE A 250 -19.49 12.22 3.86
C ILE A 250 -20.29 13.44 3.41
N PRO A 251 -20.54 14.40 4.31
CA PRO A 251 -21.17 15.66 3.94
C PRO A 251 -20.22 16.55 3.13
N ILE A 252 -20.78 17.40 2.29
CA ILE A 252 -20.07 18.46 1.55
C ILE A 252 -20.74 19.81 1.80
N ALA A 253 -19.91 20.86 1.89
CA ALA A 253 -20.37 22.21 2.13
C ALA A 253 -21.16 22.79 0.94
N ASP A 254 -22.08 23.69 1.23
CA ASP A 254 -22.92 24.37 0.23
C ASP A 254 -22.10 25.10 -0.84
N LYS A 255 -21.00 25.73 -0.43
CA LYS A 255 -20.07 26.39 -1.36
C LYS A 255 -19.42 25.40 -2.31
N ILE A 256 -19.05 24.21 -1.84
CA ILE A 256 -18.49 23.15 -2.68
C ILE A 256 -19.53 22.56 -3.64
N VAL A 257 -20.79 22.40 -3.20
CA VAL A 257 -21.92 22.04 -4.09
C VAL A 257 -22.03 23.02 -5.25
N LYS A 258 -21.98 24.32 -4.97
CA LYS A 258 -22.02 25.38 -6.00
C LYS A 258 -20.82 25.30 -6.94
N GLU A 259 -19.61 25.17 -6.39
CA GLU A 259 -18.38 25.03 -7.19
C GLU A 259 -18.42 23.79 -8.10
N LEU A 260 -18.85 22.63 -7.60
CA LEU A 260 -18.95 21.41 -8.40
C LEU A 260 -20.00 21.53 -9.52
N LYS A 261 -21.16 22.16 -9.25
CA LYS A 261 -22.17 22.43 -10.28
C LYS A 261 -21.63 23.35 -11.36
N SER A 262 -20.99 24.46 -10.98
CA SER A 262 -20.35 25.40 -11.93
C SER A 262 -19.24 24.70 -12.72
N PHE A 263 -18.42 23.89 -12.05
CA PHE A 263 -17.35 23.11 -12.66
C PHE A 263 -17.89 22.15 -13.73
N LYS A 264 -19.01 21.45 -13.44
CA LYS A 264 -19.66 20.54 -14.39
C LYS A 264 -20.12 21.27 -15.65
N ILE A 265 -20.72 22.48 -15.51
CA ILE A 265 -21.17 23.28 -16.63
C ILE A 265 -19.99 23.77 -17.49
N ASN A 266 -18.90 24.20 -16.86
CA ASN A 266 -17.77 24.83 -17.52
C ASN A 266 -16.65 23.85 -17.89
N ILE A 267 -16.87 22.54 -17.78
CA ILE A 267 -15.81 21.53 -17.88
C ILE A 267 -15.06 21.58 -19.22
N PHE A 268 -15.77 21.85 -20.34
CA PHE A 268 -15.17 21.97 -21.66
C PHE A 268 -14.31 23.22 -21.85
N GLN A 269 -14.59 24.29 -21.11
CA GLN A 269 -13.74 25.50 -21.07
C GLN A 269 -12.49 25.25 -20.23
N LEU A 270 -12.63 24.46 -19.16
CA LEU A 270 -11.53 24.11 -18.25
C LEU A 270 -10.60 23.03 -18.84
N ILE A 271 -11.11 22.21 -19.72
CA ILE A 271 -10.37 21.17 -20.45
C ILE A 271 -10.76 21.26 -21.94
N PRO A 272 -10.14 22.17 -22.71
CA PRO A 272 -10.53 22.40 -24.12
C PRO A 272 -10.42 21.15 -25.00
N ASP A 273 -9.47 20.26 -24.69
CA ASP A 273 -9.26 19.00 -25.40
C ASP A 273 -10.23 17.88 -25.05
N LEU A 274 -11.13 18.10 -24.09
CA LEU A 274 -12.16 17.14 -23.70
C LEU A 274 -13.27 17.14 -24.76
N LYS A 275 -13.34 16.10 -25.59
CA LYS A 275 -14.26 16.05 -26.73
C LYS A 275 -15.69 15.60 -26.40
N LYS A 276 -15.90 15.01 -25.22
CA LYS A 276 -17.20 14.48 -24.79
C LYS A 276 -17.35 14.53 -23.28
N PRO A 277 -18.60 14.57 -22.76
CA PRO A 277 -18.83 14.53 -21.31
C PRO A 277 -18.15 13.32 -20.65
N SER A 278 -17.65 13.53 -19.46
CA SER A 278 -17.03 12.49 -18.64
C SER A 278 -17.92 12.11 -17.46
N GLU A 279 -17.91 10.85 -17.09
CA GLU A 279 -18.52 10.38 -15.84
C GLU A 279 -17.73 10.82 -14.60
N PHE A 280 -16.41 11.10 -14.75
CA PHE A 280 -15.56 11.55 -13.66
C PHE A 280 -15.71 13.04 -13.41
N ILE A 281 -15.63 13.43 -12.12
CA ILE A 281 -15.65 14.84 -11.73
C ILE A 281 -14.36 15.53 -12.20
N PHE A 282 -13.21 14.86 -12.04
CA PHE A 282 -11.89 15.40 -12.40
C PHE A 282 -11.26 14.58 -13.54
N PRO A 283 -11.77 14.72 -14.78
CA PRO A 283 -11.30 13.91 -15.90
C PRO A 283 -9.95 14.38 -16.45
N ASN A 284 -9.30 13.48 -17.19
CA ASN A 284 -8.26 13.83 -18.14
C ASN A 284 -8.87 14.19 -19.50
N VAL A 285 -8.04 14.59 -20.46
CA VAL A 285 -8.49 14.97 -21.84
C VAL A 285 -9.22 13.85 -22.60
N LYS A 286 -9.04 12.58 -22.19
CA LYS A 286 -9.72 11.42 -22.80
C LYS A 286 -11.07 11.12 -22.12
N GLY A 287 -11.45 11.89 -21.08
CA GLY A 287 -12.66 11.66 -20.30
C GLY A 287 -12.57 10.55 -19.25
N SER A 288 -11.39 9.99 -19.01
CA SER A 288 -11.11 9.04 -17.93
C SER A 288 -10.60 9.79 -16.68
N PHE A 289 -10.39 9.08 -15.57
CA PHE A 289 -9.77 9.67 -14.38
C PHE A 289 -8.39 10.26 -14.69
N LYS A 290 -8.01 11.30 -13.97
CA LYS A 290 -6.73 11.98 -14.15
C LYS A 290 -5.64 11.29 -13.33
N ASP A 291 -4.41 11.25 -13.90
CA ASP A 291 -3.23 10.72 -13.22
C ASP A 291 -2.84 11.59 -12.02
N ILE A 292 -2.49 10.95 -10.90
CA ILE A 292 -2.15 11.62 -9.64
C ILE A 292 -0.86 12.45 -9.74
N ASP A 293 0.13 11.99 -10.52
CA ASP A 293 1.40 12.68 -10.64
C ASP A 293 1.26 13.94 -11.51
N ILE A 294 0.41 13.88 -12.54
CA ILE A 294 0.01 15.06 -13.32
C ILE A 294 -0.74 16.06 -12.44
N CYS A 295 -1.69 15.59 -11.63
CA CYS A 295 -2.40 16.45 -10.67
C CYS A 295 -1.45 17.10 -9.67
N ARG A 296 -0.53 16.32 -9.11
CA ARG A 296 0.46 16.79 -8.14
C ARG A 296 1.37 17.86 -8.74
N SER A 297 1.87 17.62 -9.97
CA SER A 297 2.76 18.55 -10.66
C SER A 297 2.09 19.89 -10.98
N ASN A 298 0.88 19.84 -11.52
CA ASN A 298 0.16 21.03 -11.99
C ASN A 298 -0.65 21.76 -10.91
N SER A 299 -0.77 21.18 -9.70
CA SER A 299 -1.41 21.82 -8.56
C SER A 299 -0.39 22.18 -7.49
N ILE A 300 -0.11 21.25 -6.58
CA ILE A 300 0.66 21.54 -5.37
C ILE A 300 2.13 21.83 -5.63
N TYR A 301 2.79 21.17 -6.60
CA TYR A 301 4.19 21.47 -6.92
C TYR A 301 4.33 22.81 -7.63
N PHE A 302 3.39 23.15 -8.51
CA PHE A 302 3.34 24.48 -9.10
C PHE A 302 3.16 25.57 -8.04
N ALA A 303 2.20 25.39 -7.11
CA ALA A 303 1.97 26.33 -6.02
C ALA A 303 3.18 26.45 -5.07
N ASN A 304 3.79 25.30 -4.71
CA ASN A 304 4.99 25.27 -3.87
C ASN A 304 6.14 26.09 -4.47
N LYS A 305 6.38 25.94 -5.78
CA LYS A 305 7.42 26.71 -6.49
C LYS A 305 7.10 28.19 -6.49
N LYS A 306 5.84 28.57 -6.73
CA LYS A 306 5.40 29.96 -6.83
C LYS A 306 5.40 30.68 -5.49
N LEU A 307 5.05 29.98 -4.40
CA LEU A 307 4.87 30.53 -3.06
C LEU A 307 6.05 30.24 -2.11
N ASN A 308 7.05 29.50 -2.58
CA ASN A 308 8.20 29.03 -1.77
C ASN A 308 7.77 28.28 -0.49
N VAL A 309 6.80 27.37 -0.62
CA VAL A 309 6.31 26.49 0.45
C VAL A 309 6.57 25.02 0.13
N LYS A 310 6.39 24.12 1.10
CA LYS A 310 6.65 22.67 0.92
C LYS A 310 5.49 21.84 1.46
N PHE A 311 4.41 21.75 0.68
CA PHE A 311 3.25 20.92 0.99
C PHE A 311 3.08 19.79 -0.03
N ASP A 312 2.31 18.79 0.31
CA ASP A 312 1.89 17.70 -0.56
C ASP A 312 0.35 17.61 -0.61
N LEU A 313 -0.22 16.82 -1.52
CA LEU A 313 -1.67 16.64 -1.57
C LEU A 313 -2.26 16.05 -0.27
N GLN A 314 -1.45 15.29 0.47
CA GLN A 314 -1.85 14.76 1.78
C GLN A 314 -1.91 15.86 2.86
N SER A 315 -1.26 17.02 2.63
CA SER A 315 -1.32 18.17 3.53
C SER A 315 -2.74 18.71 3.66
N PHE A 316 -3.53 18.68 2.58
CA PHE A 316 -4.93 19.10 2.60
C PHE A 316 -5.80 18.19 3.49
N ARG A 317 -5.50 16.91 3.51
CA ARG A 317 -6.19 15.97 4.40
C ARG A 317 -5.78 16.17 5.86
N ARG A 318 -4.48 16.51 6.13
CA ARG A 318 -4.04 16.90 7.48
C ARG A 318 -4.70 18.22 7.91
N PHE A 319 -4.74 19.21 7.01
CA PHE A 319 -5.45 20.48 7.23
C PHE A 319 -6.93 20.23 7.61
N TYR A 320 -7.65 19.49 6.78
CA TYR A 320 -9.06 19.14 7.09
C TYR A 320 -9.18 18.49 8.46
N ARG A 321 -8.28 17.55 8.82
CA ARG A 321 -8.33 16.90 10.13
C ARG A 321 -8.16 17.91 11.27
N THR A 322 -7.17 18.76 11.17
CA THR A 322 -6.85 19.76 12.20
C THR A 322 -8.00 20.76 12.39
N GLU A 323 -8.50 21.33 11.30
CA GLU A 323 -9.60 22.31 11.38
C GLU A 323 -10.92 21.66 11.86
N MET A 324 -11.22 20.46 11.39
CA MET A 324 -12.43 19.76 11.82
C MET A 324 -12.38 19.32 13.28
N GLU A 325 -11.21 19.02 13.83
CA GLU A 325 -11.07 18.74 15.26
C GLU A 325 -11.46 19.96 16.11
N LEU A 326 -11.05 21.17 15.71
CA LEU A 326 -11.43 22.42 16.36
C LEU A 326 -12.93 22.69 16.22
N ILE A 327 -13.47 22.56 15.00
CA ILE A 327 -14.90 22.80 14.73
C ILE A 327 -15.78 21.78 15.49
N PHE A 328 -15.35 20.53 15.60
CA PHE A 328 -16.08 19.50 16.35
C PHE A 328 -16.10 19.80 17.86
N ASP A 329 -15.02 20.37 18.39
CA ASP A 329 -14.98 20.82 19.78
C ASP A 329 -15.92 22.01 19.99
N GLU A 330 -15.90 23.02 19.10
CA GLU A 330 -16.79 24.17 19.14
C GLU A 330 -18.28 23.77 19.07
N LEU A 331 -18.61 22.86 18.16
CA LEU A 331 -19.99 22.37 17.95
C LEU A 331 -20.36 21.19 18.86
N ARG A 332 -19.50 20.78 19.77
CA ARG A 332 -19.66 19.63 20.69
C ARG A 332 -20.03 18.32 19.98
N LEU A 333 -19.45 18.07 18.79
CA LEU A 333 -19.71 16.89 18.00
C LEU A 333 -18.82 15.72 18.45
N ASN A 334 -19.33 14.50 18.24
CA ASN A 334 -18.58 13.30 18.57
C ASN A 334 -17.43 13.06 17.57
N LYS A 335 -16.18 13.07 18.04
CA LYS A 335 -14.97 12.87 17.20
C LYS A 335 -14.89 11.50 16.53
N MET A 336 -15.66 10.50 16.95
CA MET A 336 -15.77 9.22 16.25
C MET A 336 -16.30 9.38 14.81
N ILE A 337 -17.19 10.37 14.59
CA ILE A 337 -17.70 10.72 13.28
C ILE A 337 -16.55 11.18 12.36
N LEU A 338 -15.62 11.93 12.92
CA LEU A 338 -14.47 12.41 12.16
C LEU A 338 -13.57 11.24 11.72
N ASP A 339 -13.31 10.26 12.60
CA ASP A 339 -12.57 9.05 12.24
C ASP A 339 -13.28 8.26 11.13
N TYR A 340 -14.60 8.14 11.16
CA TYR A 340 -15.39 7.56 10.08
C TYR A 340 -15.22 8.32 8.75
N ARG A 341 -15.33 9.67 8.76
CA ARG A 341 -15.10 10.50 7.55
C ARG A 341 -13.71 10.28 6.94
N PHE A 342 -12.73 9.94 7.77
CA PHE A 342 -11.37 9.57 7.31
C PHE A 342 -11.26 8.12 6.81
N GLY A 343 -12.29 7.29 6.97
CA GLY A 343 -12.25 5.87 6.61
C GLY A 343 -11.25 5.10 7.47
N HIS A 344 -11.13 5.47 8.75
CA HIS A 344 -10.37 4.71 9.74
C HIS A 344 -11.21 3.55 10.26
N SER A 345 -10.55 2.44 10.60
CA SER A 345 -11.25 1.31 11.21
C SER A 345 -11.69 1.65 12.62
N PRO A 346 -12.95 1.32 13.00
CA PRO A 346 -13.42 1.47 14.37
C PRO A 346 -12.51 0.67 15.32
N ARG A 347 -12.22 1.25 16.49
CA ARG A 347 -11.35 0.64 17.50
C ARG A 347 -12.10 -0.37 18.37
N SER A 348 -13.42 -0.28 18.40
CA SER A 348 -14.29 -1.15 19.21
C SER A 348 -15.53 -1.62 18.44
N VAL A 349 -16.20 -2.65 18.96
CA VAL A 349 -17.48 -3.13 18.42
C VAL A 349 -18.58 -2.08 18.57
N ALA A 350 -18.60 -1.37 19.70
CA ALA A 350 -19.54 -0.28 19.95
C ALA A 350 -19.39 0.86 18.94
N GLU A 351 -18.16 1.27 18.61
CA GLU A 351 -17.89 2.25 17.56
C GLU A 351 -18.42 1.80 16.19
N ARG A 352 -18.29 0.51 15.87
CA ARG A 352 -18.77 -0.05 14.62
C ARG A 352 -20.30 0.05 14.52
N HIS A 353 -21.02 -0.34 15.55
CA HIS A 353 -22.48 -0.24 15.59
C HIS A 353 -22.96 1.22 15.51
N TYR A 354 -22.33 2.12 16.25
CA TYR A 354 -22.67 3.55 16.23
C TYR A 354 -22.52 4.16 14.83
N ILE A 355 -21.44 3.85 14.13
CA ILE A 355 -21.13 4.38 12.80
C ILE A 355 -22.10 3.82 11.74
N HIS A 356 -22.43 2.52 11.80
CA HIS A 356 -23.32 1.90 10.80
C HIS A 356 -24.78 2.33 10.95
N ALA A 357 -25.23 2.71 12.13
CA ALA A 357 -26.61 3.12 12.41
C ALA A 357 -26.87 4.60 12.08
N LYS A 358 -25.84 5.38 11.71
CA LYS A 358 -25.93 6.83 11.66
C LYS A 358 -26.13 7.38 10.25
N THR A 359 -27.21 8.14 10.07
CA THR A 359 -27.37 9.09 8.96
C THR A 359 -26.62 10.40 9.26
N ILE A 360 -26.13 11.07 8.21
CA ILE A 360 -25.51 12.40 8.35
C ILE A 360 -26.60 13.37 8.80
N ASN A 361 -26.36 14.07 9.91
CA ASN A 361 -27.29 15.02 10.49
C ASN A 361 -26.95 16.49 10.14
N ASP A 362 -27.83 17.42 10.50
CA ASP A 362 -27.66 18.84 10.19
C ASP A 362 -26.41 19.46 10.81
N SER A 363 -26.07 19.07 12.04
CA SER A 363 -24.85 19.55 12.72
C SER A 363 -23.56 19.08 12.01
N GLU A 364 -23.61 17.91 11.35
CA GLU A 364 -22.49 17.45 10.51
C GLU A 364 -22.39 18.26 9.20
N ASN A 365 -23.51 18.64 8.61
CA ASN A 365 -23.55 19.53 7.45
C ASN A 365 -23.07 20.94 7.85
N GLU A 366 -23.46 21.43 9.02
CA GLU A 366 -22.99 22.69 9.56
C GLU A 366 -21.47 22.71 9.73
N SER A 367 -20.87 21.65 10.27
CA SER A 367 -19.43 21.58 10.48
C SER A 367 -18.60 21.79 9.21
N VAL A 368 -19.02 21.22 8.07
CA VAL A 368 -18.32 21.42 6.80
C VAL A 368 -18.57 22.78 6.19
N ASN A 369 -19.73 23.40 6.46
CA ASN A 369 -20.05 24.76 6.06
C ASN A 369 -19.19 25.78 6.83
N VAL A 370 -18.98 25.59 8.13
CA VAL A 370 -18.08 26.43 8.94
C VAL A 370 -16.67 26.42 8.34
N LEU A 371 -16.11 25.24 8.04
CA LEU A 371 -14.80 25.14 7.41
C LEU A 371 -14.76 25.81 6.03
N ALA A 372 -15.75 25.55 5.18
CA ALA A 372 -15.80 26.16 3.85
C ALA A 372 -15.89 27.68 3.93
N ASN A 373 -16.64 28.24 4.90
CA ASN A 373 -16.72 29.68 5.10
C ASN A 373 -15.38 30.31 5.49
N LYS A 374 -14.52 29.62 6.22
CA LYS A 374 -13.17 30.07 6.54
C LYS A 374 -12.25 30.13 5.30
N LEU A 375 -12.52 29.35 4.24
CA LEU A 375 -11.68 29.25 3.04
C LEU A 375 -12.09 30.20 1.91
N TYR A 376 -13.31 30.70 1.91
CA TYR A 376 -13.83 31.68 0.95
C TYR A 376 -13.87 33.07 1.58
#